data_f6ceaa20fb22bfd4f0cf17b2e64569ba
#
_entry.id   f6ceaa20fb22bfd4f0cf17b2e64569ba
#
_cell.length_a   1.000
_cell.length_b   1.000
_cell.length_c   1.000
_cell.angle_alpha   90.00
_cell.angle_beta   90.00
_cell.angle_gamma   90.00
#
_symmetry.space_group_name_H-M   'P 1'
#
loop_
_entity.id
_entity.type
_entity.pdbx_description
1 polymer ?
#
loop_
_entity_poly.entity_id
_entity_poly.type
_entity_poly.pdbx_seq_one_letter_code
_entity_poly.pdbx_strand_id
1 'polypeptide(L)'
;LNFPYNGGPAGCCGFNQPSFELANSFRTSGGLPLLDGSYNNPGNELKTDQGVAATDAFTPDAGEVDPRLDHSVGRRGIPYLDHGLHPGVAWIRDQNYGGPFAPKKFIWSKEEEATGGVDKSSWTPGYSSLNVMLIRFADVLLMAAEAEVELGNLETARGLVNQVRARAANPAGFVLDGATPAADYVISQYTATWTDQALARDAVRFERKLELSGEGHRFFDLVRWGIAGPTLNAYLAYERTKVAATPFSGASFVDPKARYMPIPQREIDILGADVITQNPGY
;
A
#
# COMPACT_ATOMS: atom_id res chain seq x y z
N LEU A 1 0.36 10.74 -11.60
CA LEU A 1 1.19 11.69 -10.81
C LEU A 1 1.86 11.05 -9.58
N ASN A 2 2.04 9.74 -9.64
CA ASN A 2 2.64 8.96 -8.55
C ASN A 2 4.17 8.83 -8.68
N PHE A 3 4.79 9.58 -9.59
CA PHE A 3 6.22 9.44 -9.84
C PHE A 3 7.04 9.99 -8.69
N PRO A 4 8.22 9.38 -8.44
CA PRO A 4 9.19 9.96 -7.53
C PRO A 4 9.51 11.41 -7.89
N TYR A 5 9.63 12.24 -6.87
CA TYR A 5 9.90 13.67 -6.99
C TYR A 5 11.39 13.95 -7.36
N ASN A 6 11.71 15.20 -7.67
CA ASN A 6 13.06 15.67 -8.00
C ASN A 6 13.73 14.87 -9.14
N GLY A 7 14.83 14.19 -8.88
CA GLY A 7 15.59 13.41 -9.83
C GLY A 7 14.97 12.06 -10.21
N GLY A 8 13.72 11.80 -9.83
CA GLY A 8 13.01 10.58 -10.19
C GLY A 8 12.66 10.48 -11.67
N PRO A 9 12.16 9.34 -12.13
CA PRO A 9 11.97 9.03 -13.54
C PRO A 9 11.18 10.06 -14.33
N ALA A 10 10.20 10.74 -13.72
CA ALA A 10 9.38 11.76 -14.37
C ALA A 10 9.58 13.18 -13.84
N GLY A 11 10.43 13.38 -12.86
CA GLY A 11 10.73 14.70 -12.30
C GLY A 11 9.56 15.42 -11.62
N CYS A 12 8.47 14.75 -11.32
CA CYS A 12 7.23 15.25 -10.69
C CYS A 12 6.55 14.08 -10.00
N CYS A 13 5.81 14.26 -9.11
CA CYS A 13 5.18 15.20 -8.22
C CYS A 13 5.15 14.57 -6.82
N GLY A 14 5.48 13.26 -6.69
CA GLY A 14 5.65 12.52 -5.45
C GLY A 14 4.35 12.35 -4.65
N PHE A 15 3.22 12.11 -5.33
CA PHE A 15 1.96 11.81 -4.67
C PHE A 15 1.84 10.33 -4.29
N ASN A 16 0.91 10.03 -3.38
CA ASN A 16 0.58 8.68 -2.91
C ASN A 16 1.79 7.93 -2.32
N GLN A 17 2.64 8.63 -1.59
CA GLN A 17 3.75 8.01 -0.88
C GLN A 17 3.22 6.95 0.09
N PRO A 18 3.77 5.71 0.07
CA PRO A 18 3.45 4.71 1.06
C PRO A 18 3.81 5.17 2.48
N SER A 19 2.96 4.88 3.44
CA SER A 19 3.20 5.17 4.85
C SER A 19 4.16 4.16 5.49
N PHE A 20 4.69 4.50 6.66
CA PHE A 20 5.49 3.57 7.46
C PHE A 20 4.66 2.34 7.86
N GLU A 21 3.42 2.55 8.27
CA GLU A 21 2.51 1.48 8.67
C GLU A 21 2.25 0.49 7.53
N LEU A 22 2.03 1.01 6.31
CA LEU A 22 1.87 0.13 5.15
C LEU A 22 3.15 -0.65 4.86
N ALA A 23 4.29 0.00 4.82
CA ALA A 23 5.56 -0.66 4.55
C ALA A 23 5.88 -1.73 5.59
N ASN A 24 5.73 -1.42 6.87
CA ASN A 24 5.94 -2.37 7.96
C ASN A 24 4.99 -3.57 7.90
N SER A 25 3.76 -3.38 7.41
CA SER A 25 2.78 -4.47 7.33
C SER A 25 3.22 -5.63 6.42
N PHE A 26 4.23 -5.44 5.58
CA PHE A 26 4.85 -6.50 4.80
C PHE A 26 5.91 -7.31 5.58
N ARG A 27 6.20 -6.99 6.83
CA ARG A 27 7.05 -7.82 7.69
C ARG A 27 6.43 -9.19 7.88
N THR A 28 7.25 -10.23 7.80
CA THR A 28 6.82 -11.61 8.05
C THR A 28 7.60 -12.24 9.19
N SER A 29 7.06 -13.31 9.71
CA SER A 29 7.75 -14.21 10.62
C SER A 29 7.51 -15.64 10.15
N GLY A 30 8.57 -16.32 9.72
CA GLY A 30 8.45 -17.62 9.06
C GLY A 30 7.55 -17.58 7.81
N GLY A 31 7.51 -16.43 7.14
CA GLY A 31 6.71 -16.20 5.95
C GLY A 31 5.23 -15.89 6.17
N LEU A 32 4.73 -15.85 7.40
CA LEU A 32 3.36 -15.44 7.72
C LEU A 32 3.34 -13.97 8.17
N PRO A 33 2.25 -13.22 7.86
CA PRO A 33 2.11 -11.83 8.27
C PRO A 33 1.86 -11.72 9.78
N LEU A 34 2.26 -10.60 10.37
CA LEU A 34 2.03 -10.28 11.78
C LEU A 34 0.63 -9.67 11.96
N LEU A 35 -0.40 -10.53 12.05
CA LEU A 35 -1.81 -10.12 12.08
C LEU A 35 -2.19 -9.28 13.31
N ASP A 36 -1.42 -9.43 14.40
CA ASP A 36 -1.61 -8.73 15.68
C ASP A 36 -1.16 -7.25 15.65
N GLY A 37 -0.63 -6.77 14.52
CA GLY A 37 -0.12 -5.41 14.39
C GLY A 37 1.30 -5.22 14.91
N SER A 38 1.96 -6.27 15.41
CA SER A 38 3.32 -6.21 15.97
C SER A 38 4.39 -5.81 14.95
N TYR A 39 4.06 -5.76 13.66
CA TYR A 39 4.95 -5.21 12.61
C TYR A 39 5.32 -3.73 12.85
N ASN A 40 4.55 -2.99 13.64
CA ASN A 40 4.84 -1.62 14.04
C ASN A 40 5.60 -1.50 15.38
N ASN A 41 5.90 -2.62 16.02
CA ASN A 41 6.66 -2.60 17.27
C ASN A 41 8.16 -2.41 17.00
N PRO A 42 8.89 -1.75 17.93
CA PRO A 42 10.35 -1.67 17.84
C PRO A 42 10.99 -3.06 17.62
N GLY A 43 11.86 -3.13 16.62
CA GLY A 43 12.53 -4.38 16.21
C GLY A 43 11.85 -5.14 15.08
N ASN A 44 10.55 -4.92 14.82
CA ASN A 44 9.85 -5.46 13.66
C ASN A 44 9.69 -4.42 12.54
N GLU A 45 9.75 -3.14 12.86
CA GLU A 45 9.68 -2.07 11.86
C GLU A 45 10.75 -2.24 10.79
N LEU A 46 10.42 -1.87 9.56
CA LEU A 46 11.41 -1.80 8.49
C LEU A 46 12.45 -0.71 8.78
N LYS A 47 13.72 -1.04 8.60
CA LYS A 47 14.78 -0.05 8.60
C LYS A 47 14.60 0.89 7.41
N THR A 48 14.56 2.19 7.69
CA THR A 48 14.35 3.23 6.67
C THR A 48 15.52 4.19 6.61
N ASP A 49 15.62 4.94 5.51
CA ASP A 49 16.57 6.03 5.35
C ASP A 49 15.99 7.40 5.77
N GLN A 50 14.99 7.41 6.63
CA GLN A 50 14.42 8.64 7.19
C GLN A 50 15.52 9.49 7.85
N GLY A 51 15.70 10.72 7.38
CA GLY A 51 16.70 11.64 7.88
C GLY A 51 18.15 11.33 7.45
N VAL A 52 18.38 10.33 6.60
CA VAL A 52 19.72 10.01 6.07
C VAL A 52 19.96 10.78 4.78
N ALA A 53 21.05 11.54 4.71
CA ALA A 53 21.38 12.30 3.52
C ALA A 53 21.62 11.40 2.30
N ALA A 54 21.38 11.92 1.09
CA ALA A 54 21.57 11.15 -0.14
C ALA A 54 23.00 10.65 -0.35
N THR A 55 23.98 11.41 0.17
CA THR A 55 25.42 11.10 0.10
C THR A 55 25.90 10.07 1.11
N ASP A 56 25.11 9.82 2.16
CA ASP A 56 25.51 8.94 3.25
C ASP A 56 25.28 7.48 2.87
N ALA A 57 26.09 6.58 3.40
CA ALA A 57 25.91 5.15 3.18
C ALA A 57 24.64 4.66 3.87
N PHE A 58 23.88 3.82 3.18
CA PHE A 58 22.69 3.17 3.71
C PHE A 58 22.63 1.71 3.26
N THR A 59 22.37 0.82 4.20
CA THR A 59 22.09 -0.60 3.92
C THR A 59 20.61 -0.85 4.16
N PRO A 60 19.87 -1.37 3.18
CA PRO A 60 18.46 -1.71 3.34
C PRO A 60 18.18 -2.66 4.50
N ASP A 61 16.92 -2.78 4.88
CA ASP A 61 16.45 -3.75 5.86
C ASP A 61 16.80 -5.17 5.41
N ALA A 62 17.26 -6.00 6.34
CA ALA A 62 17.68 -7.38 6.08
C ALA A 62 16.75 -8.42 6.73
N GLY A 63 15.65 -8.00 7.38
CA GLY A 63 14.71 -8.93 7.98
C GLY A 63 13.72 -9.50 6.95
N GLU A 64 13.06 -10.61 7.32
CA GLU A 64 12.07 -11.29 6.48
C GLU A 64 10.94 -10.36 6.06
N VAL A 65 10.64 -10.30 4.76
CA VAL A 65 9.54 -9.50 4.20
C VAL A 65 8.76 -10.26 3.13
N ASP A 66 7.51 -9.94 3.00
CA ASP A 66 6.69 -10.38 1.88
C ASP A 66 7.19 -9.75 0.57
N PRO A 67 7.42 -10.51 -0.51
CA PRO A 67 7.97 -9.97 -1.77
C PRO A 67 7.12 -8.86 -2.40
N ARG A 68 5.84 -8.79 -2.08
CA ARG A 68 4.95 -7.72 -2.57
C ARG A 68 5.30 -6.33 -2.01
N LEU A 69 6.11 -6.25 -0.95
CA LEU A 69 6.68 -5.00 -0.46
C LEU A 69 7.34 -4.23 -1.61
N ASP A 70 8.27 -4.87 -2.29
CA ASP A 70 9.09 -4.20 -3.31
C ASP A 70 8.41 -4.09 -4.68
N HIS A 71 7.19 -4.58 -4.81
CA HIS A 71 6.28 -4.26 -5.90
C HIS A 71 5.37 -3.05 -5.61
N SER A 72 5.18 -2.72 -4.34
CA SER A 72 4.26 -1.65 -3.91
C SER A 72 5.00 -0.40 -3.43
N VAL A 73 6.17 -0.58 -2.81
CA VAL A 73 6.92 0.43 -2.08
C VAL A 73 8.31 0.58 -2.68
N GLY A 74 8.62 1.77 -3.18
CA GLY A 74 9.98 2.17 -3.54
C GLY A 74 10.73 2.61 -2.28
N ARG A 75 11.86 1.98 -2.01
CA ARG A 75 12.71 2.25 -0.84
C ARG A 75 14.18 2.25 -1.20
N ARG A 76 14.97 3.02 -0.47
CA ARG A 76 16.38 3.23 -0.76
C ARG A 76 17.17 1.93 -0.85
N GLY A 77 17.99 1.82 -1.90
CA GLY A 77 18.88 0.69 -2.15
C GLY A 77 18.21 -0.53 -2.76
N ILE A 78 16.92 -0.47 -3.08
CA ILE A 78 16.17 -1.55 -3.75
C ILE A 78 15.86 -1.13 -5.20
N PRO A 79 15.91 -2.04 -6.17
CA PRO A 79 15.58 -1.73 -7.56
C PRO A 79 14.17 -1.15 -7.73
N TYR A 80 14.10 -0.02 -8.42
CA TYR A 80 12.85 0.69 -8.73
C TYR A 80 12.50 0.47 -10.20
N LEU A 81 11.75 -0.59 -10.47
CA LEU A 81 11.54 -1.11 -11.82
C LEU A 81 12.91 -1.29 -12.55
N ASP A 82 13.03 -0.77 -13.76
CA ASP A 82 14.26 -0.74 -14.55
C ASP A 82 15.00 0.62 -14.50
N HIS A 83 14.57 1.52 -13.58
CA HIS A 83 15.20 2.82 -13.38
C HIS A 83 16.48 2.77 -12.54
N GLY A 84 16.87 1.61 -12.03
CA GLY A 84 18.01 1.41 -11.14
C GLY A 84 17.62 1.37 -9.66
N LEU A 85 18.60 1.45 -8.78
CA LEU A 85 18.35 1.45 -7.34
C LEU A 85 17.70 2.78 -6.91
N HIS A 86 16.67 2.69 -6.08
CA HIS A 86 16.04 3.88 -5.50
C HIS A 86 17.05 4.64 -4.62
N PRO A 87 17.34 5.90 -4.88
CA PRO A 87 18.44 6.64 -4.21
C PRO A 87 18.05 7.22 -2.84
N GLY A 88 16.82 6.96 -2.36
CA GLY A 88 16.32 7.53 -1.11
C GLY A 88 15.86 8.98 -1.27
N VAL A 89 16.28 9.84 -0.34
CA VAL A 89 15.80 11.23 -0.22
C VAL A 89 15.89 12.05 -1.52
N ALA A 90 16.81 11.72 -2.43
CA ALA A 90 16.94 12.40 -3.72
C ALA A 90 15.68 12.26 -4.61
N TRP A 91 14.87 11.24 -4.41
CA TRP A 91 13.61 11.01 -5.14
C TRP A 91 12.37 11.25 -4.28
N ILE A 92 12.55 11.71 -3.05
CA ILE A 92 11.45 11.99 -2.11
C ILE A 92 11.21 13.49 -2.04
N ARG A 93 9.96 13.91 -2.08
CA ARG A 93 9.59 15.33 -2.04
C ARG A 93 9.93 15.95 -0.71
N ASP A 94 9.52 15.34 0.38
CA ASP A 94 9.83 15.75 1.75
C ASP A 94 9.62 14.57 2.70
N GLN A 95 10.71 14.04 3.22
CA GLN A 95 10.65 12.93 4.17
C GLN A 95 9.95 13.30 5.48
N ASN A 96 10.04 14.57 5.91
CA ASN A 96 9.39 15.04 7.14
C ASN A 96 7.86 15.14 6.97
N TYR A 97 7.38 15.21 5.73
CA TYR A 97 5.97 15.33 5.41
C TYR A 97 5.33 13.98 5.03
N GLY A 98 5.95 13.20 4.18
CA GLY A 98 5.39 11.98 3.60
C GLY A 98 6.17 10.69 3.88
N GLY A 99 7.26 10.76 4.65
CA GLY A 99 8.13 9.62 4.91
C GLY A 99 9.13 9.33 3.78
N PRO A 100 9.90 8.25 3.88
CA PRO A 100 11.04 7.97 3.02
C PRO A 100 10.70 7.11 1.79
N PHE A 101 9.43 6.77 1.58
CA PHE A 101 9.02 5.82 0.56
C PHE A 101 8.44 6.50 -0.68
N ALA A 102 8.60 5.86 -1.83
CA ALA A 102 7.96 6.23 -3.08
C ALA A 102 6.92 5.18 -3.51
N PRO A 103 5.81 5.55 -4.15
CA PRO A 103 4.89 4.58 -4.73
C PRO A 103 5.56 3.86 -5.90
N LYS A 104 5.18 2.61 -6.13
CA LYS A 104 5.74 1.79 -7.22
C LYS A 104 4.68 1.27 -8.17
N LYS A 105 3.43 1.14 -7.71
CA LYS A 105 2.31 0.77 -8.58
C LYS A 105 1.91 1.93 -9.49
N PHE A 106 1.53 1.60 -10.73
CA PHE A 106 1.13 2.56 -11.77
C PHE A 106 2.25 3.53 -12.19
N ILE A 107 3.49 3.06 -12.10
CA ILE A 107 4.70 3.74 -12.59
C ILE A 107 5.17 2.99 -13.84
N TRP A 108 5.50 3.70 -14.91
CA TRP A 108 6.04 3.09 -16.12
C TRP A 108 7.50 2.68 -15.97
N SER A 109 7.90 1.70 -16.73
CA SER A 109 9.29 1.29 -16.92
C SER A 109 9.97 2.10 -18.04
N LYS A 110 11.30 2.10 -18.10
CA LYS A 110 12.04 2.66 -19.24
C LYS A 110 11.69 1.94 -20.56
N GLU A 111 11.42 0.65 -20.48
CA GLU A 111 10.99 -0.14 -21.64
C GLU A 111 9.64 0.36 -22.19
N GLU A 112 8.65 0.61 -21.32
CA GLU A 112 7.38 1.20 -21.73
C GLU A 112 7.54 2.60 -22.30
N GLU A 113 8.43 3.40 -21.73
CA GLU A 113 8.79 4.71 -22.28
C GLU A 113 9.43 4.58 -23.67
N ALA A 114 10.38 3.67 -23.85
CA ALA A 114 11.11 3.45 -25.10
C ALA A 114 10.19 2.93 -26.23
N THR A 115 9.11 2.22 -25.91
CA THR A 115 8.12 1.71 -26.86
C THR A 115 6.98 2.70 -27.14
N GLY A 116 7.08 3.94 -26.66
CA GLY A 116 6.09 4.99 -26.91
C GLY A 116 4.88 4.95 -25.98
N GLY A 117 4.95 4.18 -24.90
CA GLY A 117 3.90 4.09 -23.87
C GLY A 117 3.80 5.31 -22.95
N VAL A 118 4.66 6.33 -23.15
CA VAL A 118 4.67 7.55 -22.33
C VAL A 118 4.64 8.78 -23.21
N ASP A 119 3.68 9.67 -22.97
CA ASP A 119 3.60 10.98 -23.63
C ASP A 119 4.42 12.00 -22.84
N LYS A 120 5.45 12.55 -23.48
CA LYS A 120 6.32 13.61 -22.96
C LYS A 120 6.00 14.99 -23.53
N SER A 121 4.98 15.13 -24.35
CA SER A 121 4.62 16.40 -25.00
C SER A 121 3.97 17.41 -24.06
N SER A 122 3.49 16.98 -22.90
CA SER A 122 2.85 17.83 -21.91
C SER A 122 3.85 18.53 -20.99
N TRP A 123 3.40 19.55 -20.26
CA TRP A 123 4.17 20.24 -19.23
C TRP A 123 4.73 19.34 -18.13
N THR A 124 4.09 18.21 -17.89
CA THR A 124 4.59 17.16 -17.01
C THR A 124 4.75 15.88 -17.83
N PRO A 125 5.97 15.35 -17.99
CA PRO A 125 6.15 14.04 -18.55
C PRO A 125 5.44 13.03 -17.64
N GLY A 126 4.55 12.21 -18.18
CA GLY A 126 3.92 11.25 -17.32
C GLY A 126 2.52 10.83 -17.65
N TYR A 127 1.97 11.24 -18.75
CA TYR A 127 0.82 10.55 -19.31
C TYR A 127 1.29 9.22 -19.89
N SER A 128 0.78 8.12 -19.38
CA SER A 128 1.17 6.80 -19.80
C SER A 128 -0.02 5.98 -20.28
N SER A 129 0.26 5.00 -21.13
CA SER A 129 -0.71 3.99 -21.57
C SER A 129 -0.97 2.88 -20.55
N LEU A 130 -0.39 2.99 -19.35
CA LEU A 130 -0.62 2.02 -18.29
C LEU A 130 -2.09 1.92 -17.92
N ASN A 131 -2.61 0.69 -17.94
CA ASN A 131 -3.95 0.41 -17.48
C ASN A 131 -4.05 0.61 -15.97
N VAL A 132 -5.04 1.38 -15.52
CA VAL A 132 -5.41 1.43 -14.10
C VAL A 132 -6.31 0.24 -13.81
N MET A 133 -5.84 -0.68 -12.99
CA MET A 133 -6.61 -1.85 -12.60
C MET A 133 -7.68 -1.46 -11.59
N LEU A 134 -8.94 -1.53 -11.99
CA LEU A 134 -10.08 -1.33 -11.08
C LEU A 134 -10.40 -2.61 -10.32
N ILE A 135 -10.41 -3.75 -11.01
CA ILE A 135 -10.61 -5.08 -10.44
C ILE A 135 -9.64 -6.04 -11.12
N ARG A 136 -8.98 -6.89 -10.37
CA ARG A 136 -8.12 -7.95 -10.88
C ARG A 136 -8.44 -9.29 -10.19
N PHE A 137 -8.02 -10.39 -10.79
CA PHE A 137 -8.44 -11.72 -10.34
C PHE A 137 -8.09 -12.02 -8.87
N ALA A 138 -6.98 -11.48 -8.37
CA ALA A 138 -6.63 -11.61 -6.94
C ALA A 138 -7.67 -10.94 -6.02
N ASP A 139 -8.25 -9.79 -6.43
CA ASP A 139 -9.33 -9.15 -5.68
C ASP A 139 -10.58 -10.05 -5.66
N VAL A 140 -10.94 -10.66 -6.81
CA VAL A 140 -12.07 -11.61 -6.90
C VAL A 140 -11.85 -12.82 -5.97
N LEU A 141 -10.63 -13.40 -5.96
CA LEU A 141 -10.30 -14.51 -5.07
C LEU A 141 -10.45 -14.13 -3.59
N LEU A 142 -10.00 -12.92 -3.22
CA LEU A 142 -10.08 -12.45 -1.85
C LEU A 142 -11.48 -12.00 -1.44
N MET A 143 -12.31 -11.50 -2.37
CA MET A 143 -13.75 -11.30 -2.13
C MET A 143 -14.48 -12.63 -1.90
N ALA A 144 -14.16 -13.65 -2.70
CA ALA A 144 -14.70 -15.00 -2.51
C ALA A 144 -14.25 -15.59 -1.17
N ALA A 145 -12.97 -15.44 -0.80
CA ALA A 145 -12.45 -15.89 0.49
C ALA A 145 -13.18 -15.23 1.67
N GLU A 146 -13.46 -13.92 1.57
CA GLU A 146 -14.23 -13.20 2.59
C GLU A 146 -15.66 -13.77 2.71
N ALA A 147 -16.33 -13.98 1.60
CA ALA A 147 -17.69 -14.59 1.58
C ALA A 147 -17.68 -15.99 2.21
N GLU A 148 -16.69 -16.82 1.89
CA GLU A 148 -16.55 -18.17 2.45
C GLU A 148 -16.29 -18.15 3.97
N VAL A 149 -15.51 -17.17 4.46
CA VAL A 149 -15.35 -16.96 5.90
C VAL A 149 -16.68 -16.67 6.57
N GLU A 150 -17.49 -15.75 6.01
CA GLU A 150 -18.78 -15.38 6.62
C GLU A 150 -19.80 -16.53 6.56
N LEU A 151 -19.69 -17.43 5.57
CA LEU A 151 -20.49 -18.66 5.48
C LEU A 151 -19.98 -19.79 6.40
N GLY A 152 -18.83 -19.62 7.06
CA GLY A 152 -18.21 -20.65 7.89
C GLY A 152 -17.39 -21.70 7.13
N ASN A 153 -17.19 -21.54 5.83
CA ASN A 153 -16.42 -22.45 4.98
C ASN A 153 -14.91 -22.12 5.04
N LEU A 154 -14.32 -22.16 6.24
CA LEU A 154 -13.01 -21.60 6.54
C LEU A 154 -11.88 -22.24 5.72
N GLU A 155 -11.95 -23.54 5.42
CA GLU A 155 -10.91 -24.21 4.62
C GLU A 155 -10.98 -23.82 3.13
N THR A 156 -12.17 -23.55 2.60
CA THR A 156 -12.31 -22.97 1.26
C THR A 156 -11.69 -21.58 1.21
N ALA A 157 -11.99 -20.76 2.21
CA ALA A 157 -11.41 -19.42 2.33
C ALA A 157 -9.86 -19.46 2.41
N ARG A 158 -9.32 -20.37 3.24
CA ARG A 158 -7.87 -20.59 3.35
C ARG A 158 -7.25 -20.98 2.00
N GLY A 159 -7.92 -21.86 1.28
CA GLY A 159 -7.48 -22.29 -0.07
C GLY A 159 -7.42 -21.13 -1.06
N LEU A 160 -8.39 -20.21 -1.05
CA LEU A 160 -8.42 -19.03 -1.92
C LEU A 160 -7.32 -18.03 -1.56
N VAL A 161 -7.10 -17.76 -0.27
CA VAL A 161 -5.97 -16.93 0.20
C VAL A 161 -4.64 -17.55 -0.21
N ASN A 162 -4.48 -18.85 -0.06
CA ASN A 162 -3.27 -19.56 -0.40
C ASN A 162 -2.96 -19.52 -1.91
N GLN A 163 -3.94 -19.41 -2.79
CA GLN A 163 -3.69 -19.20 -4.23
C GLN A 163 -2.99 -17.85 -4.47
N VAL A 164 -3.42 -16.78 -3.80
CA VAL A 164 -2.78 -15.46 -3.88
C VAL A 164 -1.36 -15.53 -3.32
N ARG A 165 -1.18 -16.16 -2.17
CA ARG A 165 0.12 -16.31 -1.51
C ARG A 165 1.08 -17.18 -2.33
N ALA A 166 0.61 -18.26 -2.92
CA ALA A 166 1.40 -19.14 -3.78
C ALA A 166 1.96 -18.40 -5.01
N ARG A 167 1.14 -17.52 -5.62
CA ARG A 167 1.63 -16.66 -6.70
C ARG A 167 2.71 -15.70 -6.20
N ALA A 168 2.50 -15.05 -5.07
CA ALA A 168 3.47 -14.12 -4.48
C ALA A 168 4.77 -14.82 -4.06
N ALA A 169 4.70 -16.10 -3.68
CA ALA A 169 5.84 -16.92 -3.30
C ALA A 169 6.67 -17.44 -4.49
N ASN A 170 6.22 -17.23 -5.72
CA ASN A 170 6.97 -17.67 -6.90
C ASN A 170 8.23 -16.81 -7.08
N PRO A 171 9.46 -17.41 -6.98
CA PRO A 171 10.69 -16.64 -7.08
C PRO A 171 10.90 -15.93 -8.44
N ALA A 172 10.25 -16.41 -9.50
CA ALA A 172 10.27 -15.75 -10.81
C ALA A 172 9.61 -14.35 -10.79
N GLY A 173 8.80 -14.07 -9.77
CA GLY A 173 8.19 -12.77 -9.55
C GLY A 173 8.90 -11.89 -8.53
N PHE A 174 10.04 -12.29 -7.99
CA PHE A 174 10.77 -11.48 -7.02
C PHE A 174 11.47 -10.30 -7.68
N VAL A 175 11.58 -9.20 -6.97
CA VAL A 175 12.44 -8.08 -7.38
C VAL A 175 13.89 -8.51 -7.18
N LEU A 176 14.69 -8.43 -8.24
CA LEU A 176 16.08 -8.86 -8.22
C LEU A 176 17.03 -7.65 -8.25
N ASP A 177 18.11 -7.73 -7.51
CA ASP A 177 19.30 -6.89 -7.67
C ASP A 177 20.39 -7.74 -8.35
N GLY A 178 20.60 -7.49 -9.63
CA GLY A 178 21.37 -8.39 -10.47
C GLY A 178 20.70 -9.76 -10.61
N ALA A 179 21.32 -10.81 -10.07
CA ALA A 179 20.82 -12.19 -10.13
C ALA A 179 20.24 -12.68 -8.79
N THR A 180 20.22 -11.84 -7.76
CA THR A 180 19.80 -12.22 -6.40
C THR A 180 18.53 -11.47 -5.99
N PRO A 181 17.68 -12.05 -5.13
CA PRO A 181 16.56 -11.30 -4.53
C PRO A 181 17.07 -10.03 -3.84
N ALA A 182 16.36 -8.90 -4.08
CA ALA A 182 16.75 -7.59 -3.57
C ALA A 182 16.54 -7.43 -2.05
N ALA A 183 15.83 -8.35 -1.41
CA ALA A 183 15.60 -8.42 0.02
C ALA A 183 15.41 -9.88 0.46
N ASP A 184 15.32 -10.10 1.76
CA ASP A 184 15.02 -11.41 2.35
C ASP A 184 13.51 -11.71 2.19
N TYR A 185 13.13 -12.16 0.99
CA TYR A 185 11.74 -12.48 0.67
C TYR A 185 11.35 -13.84 1.23
N VAL A 186 10.57 -13.81 2.30
CA VAL A 186 10.04 -15.00 2.97
C VAL A 186 8.53 -14.91 3.05
N ILE A 187 7.84 -15.77 2.30
CA ILE A 187 6.37 -15.87 2.28
C ILE A 187 5.95 -17.33 2.29
N SER A 188 4.99 -17.68 3.13
CA SER A 188 4.46 -19.03 3.30
C SER A 188 2.95 -19.06 3.10
N GLN A 189 2.41 -20.20 2.67
CA GLN A 189 0.99 -20.46 2.71
C GLN A 189 0.54 -20.79 4.14
N TYR A 190 -0.72 -20.54 4.45
CA TYR A 190 -1.33 -21.03 5.68
C TYR A 190 -1.50 -22.55 5.59
N THR A 191 -0.72 -23.31 6.36
CA THR A 191 -0.75 -24.79 6.34
C THR A 191 -1.68 -25.37 7.39
N ALA A 192 -1.83 -24.70 8.53
CA ALA A 192 -2.76 -25.11 9.57
C ALA A 192 -4.21 -24.92 9.13
N THR A 193 -5.08 -25.90 9.47
CA THR A 193 -6.52 -25.81 9.26
C THR A 193 -7.11 -24.61 9.98
N TRP A 194 -7.93 -23.84 9.29
CA TRP A 194 -8.65 -22.73 9.90
C TRP A 194 -9.89 -23.22 10.62
N THR A 195 -9.95 -23.01 11.92
CA THR A 195 -11.07 -23.41 12.79
C THR A 195 -11.70 -22.23 13.52
N ASP A 196 -11.02 -21.09 13.55
CA ASP A 196 -11.48 -19.83 14.14
C ASP A 196 -11.89 -18.85 13.05
N GLN A 197 -13.17 -18.51 13.01
CA GLN A 197 -13.73 -17.60 12.00
C GLN A 197 -13.18 -16.15 12.18
N ALA A 198 -12.93 -15.71 13.40
CA ALA A 198 -12.40 -14.37 13.63
C ALA A 198 -10.97 -14.28 13.11
N LEU A 199 -10.13 -15.24 13.41
CA LEU A 199 -8.76 -15.32 12.89
C LEU A 199 -8.74 -15.45 11.36
N ALA A 200 -9.62 -16.27 10.79
CA ALA A 200 -9.76 -16.42 9.32
C ALA A 200 -10.15 -15.08 8.67
N ARG A 201 -11.09 -14.35 9.28
CA ARG A 201 -11.50 -13.02 8.82
C ARG A 201 -10.34 -12.03 8.83
N ASP A 202 -9.58 -12.00 9.91
CA ASP A 202 -8.42 -11.12 10.03
C ASP A 202 -7.33 -11.47 9.00
N ALA A 203 -7.09 -12.76 8.77
CA ALA A 203 -6.14 -13.22 7.75
C ALA A 203 -6.55 -12.79 6.33
N VAL A 204 -7.83 -12.95 5.95
CA VAL A 204 -8.35 -12.50 4.64
C VAL A 204 -8.25 -10.98 4.50
N ARG A 205 -8.67 -10.23 5.52
CA ARG A 205 -8.60 -8.75 5.52
C ARG A 205 -7.18 -8.23 5.44
N PHE A 206 -6.25 -8.91 6.08
CA PHE A 206 -4.85 -8.56 6.03
C PHE A 206 -4.24 -8.92 4.67
N GLU A 207 -4.57 -10.06 4.10
CA GLU A 207 -4.13 -10.44 2.76
C GLU A 207 -4.61 -9.44 1.69
N ARG A 208 -5.86 -8.95 1.80
CA ARG A 208 -6.37 -7.85 0.96
C ARG A 208 -5.53 -6.57 1.11
N LYS A 209 -5.13 -6.22 2.35
CA LYS A 209 -4.28 -5.06 2.61
C LYS A 209 -2.95 -5.15 1.87
N LEU A 210 -2.29 -6.31 1.93
CA LEU A 210 -0.99 -6.50 1.27
C LEU A 210 -1.13 -6.58 -0.25
N GLU A 211 -2.05 -7.40 -0.73
CA GLU A 211 -2.21 -7.68 -2.15
C GLU A 211 -2.66 -6.46 -2.94
N LEU A 212 -3.62 -5.71 -2.42
CA LEU A 212 -4.25 -4.55 -3.06
C LEU A 212 -3.65 -3.21 -2.61
N SER A 213 -2.49 -3.24 -1.97
CA SER A 213 -1.80 -2.03 -1.51
C SER A 213 -1.55 -1.04 -2.66
N GLY A 214 -1.86 0.24 -2.44
CA GLY A 214 -1.69 1.28 -3.45
C GLY A 214 -2.72 1.27 -4.60
N GLU A 215 -3.75 0.40 -4.54
CA GLU A 215 -4.78 0.27 -5.59
C GLU A 215 -6.12 0.94 -5.24
N GLY A 216 -6.19 1.64 -4.10
CA GLY A 216 -7.37 2.43 -3.71
C GLY A 216 -8.45 1.66 -2.94
N HIS A 217 -8.32 0.35 -2.74
CA HIS A 217 -9.36 -0.49 -2.13
C HIS A 217 -9.50 -0.31 -0.61
N ARG A 218 -8.39 -0.06 0.09
CA ARG A 218 -8.32 -0.17 1.56
C ARG A 218 -9.35 0.65 2.31
N PHE A 219 -9.56 1.91 1.93
CA PHE A 219 -10.54 2.77 2.59
C PHE A 219 -11.96 2.21 2.51
N PHE A 220 -12.36 1.77 1.33
CA PHE A 220 -13.68 1.19 1.10
C PHE A 220 -13.86 -0.14 1.86
N ASP A 221 -12.83 -0.97 1.93
CA ASP A 221 -12.82 -2.18 2.73
C ASP A 221 -13.04 -1.87 4.22
N LEU A 222 -12.30 -0.92 4.78
CA LEU A 222 -12.44 -0.53 6.19
C LEU A 222 -13.84 0.02 6.50
N VAL A 223 -14.41 0.80 5.59
CA VAL A 223 -15.77 1.37 5.74
C VAL A 223 -16.82 0.27 5.69
N ARG A 224 -16.80 -0.62 4.70
CA ARG A 224 -17.79 -1.71 4.57
C ARG A 224 -17.68 -2.76 5.68
N TRP A 225 -16.48 -2.95 6.26
CA TRP A 225 -16.28 -3.79 7.44
C TRP A 225 -16.68 -3.13 8.76
N GLY A 226 -17.00 -1.84 8.76
CA GLY A 226 -17.39 -1.10 9.95
C GLY A 226 -16.24 -0.83 10.93
N ILE A 227 -14.98 -0.94 10.47
CA ILE A 227 -13.78 -0.79 11.32
C ILE A 227 -12.92 0.42 10.93
N ALA A 228 -13.42 1.31 10.08
CA ALA A 228 -12.65 2.47 9.60
C ALA A 228 -12.20 3.38 10.75
N GLY A 229 -13.09 3.70 11.69
CA GLY A 229 -12.78 4.58 12.81
C GLY A 229 -11.59 4.10 13.65
N PRO A 230 -11.68 2.94 14.31
CA PRO A 230 -10.58 2.44 15.13
C PRO A 230 -9.29 2.22 14.33
N THR A 231 -9.38 1.64 13.10
CA THR A 231 -8.20 1.34 12.30
C THR A 231 -7.48 2.60 11.83
N LEU A 232 -8.21 3.59 11.28
CA LEU A 232 -7.59 4.81 10.77
C LEU A 232 -7.09 5.73 11.89
N ASN A 233 -7.75 5.75 13.05
CA ASN A 233 -7.24 6.52 14.19
C ASN A 233 -5.97 5.88 14.79
N ALA A 234 -5.88 4.55 14.84
CA ALA A 234 -4.64 3.87 15.23
C ALA A 234 -3.50 4.13 14.23
N TYR A 235 -3.79 4.06 12.93
CA TYR A 235 -2.87 4.42 11.86
C TYR A 235 -2.35 5.86 12.01
N LEU A 236 -3.24 6.84 12.19
CA LEU A 236 -2.85 8.24 12.35
C LEU A 236 -2.01 8.45 13.61
N ALA A 237 -2.32 7.76 14.70
CA ALA A 237 -1.54 7.82 15.93
C ALA A 237 -0.10 7.30 15.72
N TYR A 238 0.05 6.20 14.98
CA TYR A 238 1.35 5.62 14.65
C TYR A 238 2.16 6.54 13.72
N GLU A 239 1.59 6.97 12.59
CA GLU A 239 2.29 7.82 11.60
C GLU A 239 2.78 9.15 12.20
N ARG A 240 2.04 9.72 13.16
CA ARG A 240 2.48 10.93 13.89
C ARG A 240 3.78 10.74 14.64
N THR A 241 4.17 9.53 14.98
CA THR A 241 5.45 9.23 15.63
C THR A 241 6.61 9.19 14.64
N LYS A 242 6.31 9.10 13.34
CA LYS A 242 7.30 8.89 12.27
C LYS A 242 7.57 10.14 11.44
N VAL A 243 6.58 10.98 11.22
CA VAL A 243 6.71 12.20 10.41
C VAL A 243 6.61 13.45 11.29
N ALA A 244 7.63 14.30 11.19
CA ALA A 244 7.77 15.48 12.07
C ALA A 244 6.86 16.65 11.64
N ALA A 245 6.73 16.90 10.34
CA ALA A 245 5.85 17.92 9.79
C ALA A 245 4.50 17.29 9.50
N THR A 246 3.56 17.51 10.38
CA THR A 246 2.40 16.67 10.44
C THR A 246 1.25 17.12 9.56
N PRO A 247 1.09 16.58 8.34
CA PRO A 247 -0.22 16.59 7.70
C PRO A 247 -1.26 15.84 8.55
N PHE A 248 -0.80 15.03 9.49
CA PHE A 248 -1.64 14.24 10.41
C PHE A 248 -1.86 14.90 11.77
N SER A 249 -1.28 16.10 12.04
CA SER A 249 -1.52 16.84 13.28
C SER A 249 -2.99 17.21 13.41
N GLY A 250 -3.62 16.74 14.47
CA GLY A 250 -5.05 16.94 14.70
C GLY A 250 -5.99 16.16 13.78
N ALA A 251 -5.48 15.44 12.78
CA ALA A 251 -6.32 14.60 11.94
C ALA A 251 -6.92 13.46 12.75
N SER A 252 -8.22 13.22 12.57
CA SER A 252 -8.93 12.09 13.16
C SER A 252 -10.03 11.63 12.22
N PHE A 253 -10.30 10.34 12.22
CA PHE A 253 -11.46 9.80 11.55
C PHE A 253 -12.67 9.93 12.45
N VAL A 254 -13.60 10.82 12.10
CA VAL A 254 -14.83 11.05 12.84
C VAL A 254 -16.00 10.40 12.09
N ASP A 255 -16.54 9.33 12.67
CA ASP A 255 -17.68 8.61 12.14
C ASP A 255 -19.00 9.31 12.58
N PRO A 256 -20.03 9.46 11.71
CA PRO A 256 -20.10 9.01 10.31
C PRO A 256 -19.56 10.03 9.29
N LYS A 257 -19.20 11.22 9.70
CA LYS A 257 -18.77 12.31 8.81
C LYS A 257 -17.70 11.89 7.82
N ALA A 258 -16.63 11.28 8.31
CA ALA A 258 -15.47 10.95 7.48
C ALA A 258 -15.66 9.73 6.54
N ARG A 259 -16.81 9.04 6.61
CA ARG A 259 -17.15 7.96 5.64
C ARG A 259 -17.51 8.49 4.26
N TYR A 260 -18.02 9.71 4.20
CA TYR A 260 -18.59 10.29 3.00
C TYR A 260 -17.90 11.62 2.67
N MET A 261 -17.94 12.00 1.41
CA MET A 261 -17.59 13.34 0.99
C MET A 261 -18.82 14.26 1.15
N PRO A 262 -18.63 15.58 1.42
CA PRO A 262 -19.74 16.50 1.41
C PRO A 262 -20.33 16.59 -0.01
N ILE A 263 -21.65 16.67 -0.09
CA ILE A 263 -22.31 17.00 -1.36
C ILE A 263 -22.07 18.50 -1.60
N PRO A 264 -21.61 18.89 -2.80
CA PRO A 264 -21.39 20.30 -3.12
C PRO A 264 -22.66 21.12 -2.87
N GLN A 265 -22.55 22.22 -2.13
CA GLN A 265 -23.71 23.06 -1.78
C GLN A 265 -24.52 23.50 -3.02
N ARG A 266 -23.82 23.76 -4.11
CA ARG A 266 -24.46 24.11 -5.39
C ARG A 266 -25.48 23.07 -5.86
N GLU A 267 -25.19 21.77 -5.68
CA GLU A 267 -26.12 20.72 -6.11
C GLU A 267 -27.37 20.70 -5.23
N ILE A 268 -27.21 20.98 -3.93
CA ILE A 268 -28.34 21.12 -3.00
C ILE A 268 -29.18 22.36 -3.34
N ASP A 269 -28.53 23.48 -3.69
CA ASP A 269 -29.22 24.72 -4.04
C ASP A 269 -30.01 24.60 -5.35
N ILE A 270 -29.51 23.82 -6.32
CA ILE A 270 -30.17 23.59 -7.61
C ILE A 270 -31.36 22.64 -7.46
N LEU A 271 -31.19 21.53 -6.75
CA LEU A 271 -32.18 20.45 -6.68
C LEU A 271 -33.16 20.63 -5.52
N GLY A 272 -32.81 21.41 -4.53
CA GLY A 272 -33.55 21.61 -3.29
C GLY A 272 -33.21 20.59 -2.20
N ALA A 273 -33.16 21.04 -0.97
CA ALA A 273 -32.86 20.22 0.22
C ALA A 273 -33.86 19.08 0.46
N ASP A 274 -35.06 19.16 -0.12
CA ASP A 274 -36.07 18.11 -0.06
C ASP A 274 -35.74 16.94 -1.01
N VAL A 275 -34.86 17.16 -2.02
CA VAL A 275 -34.45 16.16 -3.00
C VAL A 275 -33.10 15.57 -2.64
N ILE A 276 -32.14 16.42 -2.26
CA ILE A 276 -30.80 16.00 -1.83
C ILE A 276 -30.49 16.63 -0.47
N THR A 277 -30.32 15.79 0.52
CA THR A 277 -29.85 16.20 1.85
C THR A 277 -28.34 16.00 1.98
N GLN A 278 -27.68 16.89 2.72
CA GLN A 278 -26.25 16.78 2.99
C GLN A 278 -25.90 15.49 3.73
N ASN A 279 -24.72 14.95 3.47
CA ASN A 279 -24.21 13.81 4.20
C ASN A 279 -24.02 14.14 5.69
N PRO A 280 -24.17 13.14 6.59
CA PRO A 280 -24.11 13.36 8.04
C PRO A 280 -22.81 14.04 8.49
N GLY A 281 -22.94 15.11 9.22
CA GLY A 281 -21.81 15.85 9.82
C GLY A 281 -21.26 17.02 8.99
N TYR A 282 -21.90 17.32 7.85
CA TYR A 282 -21.55 18.47 7.01
C TYR A 282 -22.66 19.52 7.01
#